data_3d25285be9dedf3f4ce53e758917d693
#
_entry.id   3d25285be9dedf3f4ce53e758917d693
#
_cell.length_a   1.000
_cell.length_b   1.000
_cell.length_c   1.000
_cell.angle_alpha   90.00
_cell.angle_beta   90.00
_cell.angle_gamma   90.00
#
_symmetry.space_group_name_H-M   'P 1'
#
loop_
_entity.id
_entity.type
_entity.pdbx_description
1 polymer ?
#
loop_
_entity_poly.entity_id
_entity_poly.type
_entity_poly.pdbx_seq_one_letter_code
_entity_poly.pdbx_strand_id
1 'polypeptide(L)'
;MGKKLNVLVTGLNGVVGQALRGTLEKRYNLSALSRSGVSGLPIERNHRADIADFKKIKPAFDNVDVVLNFAADGGMSSANGMDAGWDSMLRNNIVGTYNVLQAAKESGVSRVILASSGATVNGYELEEPYKTLVSPEPVDLPSSWEMVNEFSEPKPITLYGVTKLFGEDLGRYFALTSEMSVINLRISSCTDEDKATPGRAQANWSSYRDLQQLTVKCIEAPQQLKFDIFWATSDNKKLFRDNSHAKNVLGYAPQDGIR
;
A
#
# COMPACT_ATOMS: atom_id res chain seq x y z
N MET A 1 -20.43 9.81 -20.98
CA MET A 1 -19.27 9.24 -20.25
C MET A 1 -18.77 10.30 -19.27
N GLY A 2 -18.69 10.01 -17.97
CA GLY A 2 -18.14 10.95 -16.99
C GLY A 2 -16.65 11.26 -17.27
N LYS A 3 -16.18 12.41 -16.80
CA LYS A 3 -14.77 12.80 -16.91
C LYS A 3 -13.93 11.77 -16.13
N LYS A 4 -12.86 11.21 -16.76
CA LYS A 4 -11.90 10.34 -16.06
C LYS A 4 -11.19 11.12 -14.96
N LEU A 5 -11.02 10.50 -13.79
CA LEU A 5 -10.23 11.07 -12.69
C LEU A 5 -8.75 11.18 -13.10
N ASN A 6 -8.10 12.25 -12.65
CA ASN A 6 -6.66 12.45 -12.75
C ASN A 6 -5.99 11.78 -11.55
N VAL A 7 -5.22 10.73 -11.79
CA VAL A 7 -4.57 9.93 -10.73
C VAL A 7 -3.06 10.08 -10.83
N LEU A 8 -2.45 10.59 -9.77
CA LEU A 8 -1.00 10.66 -9.63
C LEU A 8 -0.49 9.45 -8.83
N VAL A 9 0.50 8.75 -9.37
CA VAL A 9 1.12 7.60 -8.68
C VAL A 9 2.58 7.89 -8.38
N THR A 10 2.98 7.80 -7.13
CA THR A 10 4.39 7.68 -6.75
C THR A 10 4.79 6.21 -6.68
N GLY A 11 6.03 5.87 -7.04
CA GLY A 11 6.48 4.48 -6.97
C GLY A 11 5.92 3.54 -8.06
N LEU A 12 5.46 4.08 -9.19
CA LEU A 12 4.89 3.30 -10.30
C LEU A 12 5.88 2.27 -10.91
N ASN A 13 7.19 2.47 -10.75
CA ASN A 13 8.22 1.52 -11.21
C ASN A 13 8.46 0.35 -10.25
N GLY A 14 7.91 0.38 -9.04
CA GLY A 14 8.01 -0.71 -8.06
C GLY A 14 7.03 -1.84 -8.34
N VAL A 15 7.17 -2.98 -7.63
CA VAL A 15 6.34 -4.18 -7.79
C VAL A 15 4.85 -3.87 -7.76
N VAL A 16 4.39 -3.20 -6.71
CA VAL A 16 2.97 -2.80 -6.55
C VAL A 16 2.53 -1.86 -7.67
N GLY A 17 3.36 -0.87 -8.02
CA GLY A 17 3.07 0.06 -9.11
C GLY A 17 2.89 -0.64 -10.45
N GLN A 18 3.78 -1.57 -10.78
CA GLN A 18 3.72 -2.36 -12.01
C GLN A 18 2.50 -3.31 -12.03
N ALA A 19 2.19 -3.93 -10.90
CA ALA A 19 0.97 -4.75 -10.76
C ALA A 19 -0.31 -3.99 -11.09
N LEU A 20 -0.37 -2.70 -10.76
CA LEU A 20 -1.55 -1.84 -10.93
C LEU A 20 -1.59 -1.10 -12.27
N ARG A 21 -0.44 -0.85 -12.89
CA ARG A 21 -0.27 0.06 -14.02
C ARG A 21 -1.29 -0.14 -15.13
N GLY A 22 -1.42 -1.34 -15.65
CA GLY A 22 -2.30 -1.63 -16.79
C GLY A 22 -3.78 -1.34 -16.50
N THR A 23 -4.23 -1.59 -15.28
CA THR A 23 -5.59 -1.28 -14.84
C THR A 23 -5.79 0.22 -14.67
N LEU A 24 -4.82 0.94 -14.08
CA LEU A 24 -4.90 2.37 -13.86
C LEU A 24 -4.89 3.16 -15.17
N GLU A 25 -4.03 2.81 -16.13
CA GLU A 25 -3.95 3.47 -17.45
C GLU A 25 -5.27 3.34 -18.25
N LYS A 26 -5.95 2.20 -18.13
CA LYS A 26 -7.24 1.96 -18.81
C LYS A 26 -8.38 2.80 -18.20
N ARG A 27 -8.39 2.98 -16.88
CA ARG A 27 -9.51 3.59 -16.15
C ARG A 27 -9.37 5.09 -15.94
N TYR A 28 -8.16 5.60 -15.76
CA TYR A 28 -7.89 6.96 -15.29
C TYR A 28 -6.93 7.73 -16.20
N ASN A 29 -6.88 9.05 -16.04
CA ASN A 29 -5.80 9.87 -16.57
C ASN A 29 -4.59 9.73 -15.64
N LEU A 30 -3.74 8.75 -15.95
CA LEU A 30 -2.60 8.41 -15.10
C LEU A 30 -1.44 9.38 -15.30
N SER A 31 -0.88 9.89 -14.22
CA SER A 31 0.42 10.54 -14.15
C SER A 31 1.32 9.88 -13.12
N ALA A 32 2.60 10.03 -13.22
CA ALA A 32 3.57 9.45 -12.31
C ALA A 32 4.58 10.47 -11.79
N LEU A 33 4.97 10.28 -10.54
CA LEU A 33 6.06 11.00 -9.89
C LEU A 33 7.13 10.00 -9.45
N SER A 34 8.33 10.12 -10.00
CA SER A 34 9.45 9.24 -9.68
C SER A 34 10.79 9.92 -9.91
N ARG A 35 11.87 9.39 -9.32
CA ARG A 35 13.24 9.94 -9.49
C ARG A 35 13.76 9.78 -10.92
N SER A 36 13.50 8.65 -11.56
CA SER A 36 14.03 8.31 -12.89
C SER A 36 13.07 8.56 -14.05
N GLY A 37 11.82 8.91 -13.77
CA GLY A 37 10.73 8.87 -14.74
C GLY A 37 10.19 7.46 -14.95
N VAL A 38 9.10 7.35 -15.71
CA VAL A 38 8.39 6.11 -16.02
C VAL A 38 8.32 5.94 -17.53
N SER A 39 8.83 4.82 -18.05
CA SER A 39 8.80 4.53 -19.48
C SER A 39 7.37 4.39 -20.00
N GLY A 40 7.09 4.93 -21.19
CA GLY A 40 5.80 4.80 -21.87
C GLY A 40 4.72 5.79 -21.42
N LEU A 41 4.97 6.64 -20.40
CA LEU A 41 4.08 7.75 -20.10
C LEU A 41 4.44 9.01 -20.89
N PRO A 42 3.44 9.80 -21.36
CA PRO A 42 3.67 11.11 -21.97
C PRO A 42 4.47 12.01 -21.03
N ILE A 43 5.32 12.89 -21.60
CA ILE A 43 6.24 13.73 -20.82
C ILE A 43 5.52 14.66 -19.83
N GLU A 44 4.35 15.16 -20.21
CA GLU A 44 3.50 16.03 -19.39
C GLU A 44 2.84 15.30 -18.20
N ARG A 45 2.88 13.96 -18.19
CA ARG A 45 2.36 13.10 -17.12
C ARG A 45 3.46 12.35 -16.37
N ASN A 46 4.73 12.69 -16.64
CA ASN A 46 5.89 11.97 -16.15
C ASN A 46 6.81 12.91 -15.37
N HIS A 47 6.45 13.17 -14.12
CA HIS A 47 7.16 14.12 -13.26
C HIS A 47 8.41 13.46 -12.66
N ARG A 48 9.55 14.17 -12.74
CA ARG A 48 10.83 13.67 -12.20
C ARG A 48 11.24 14.48 -10.99
N ALA A 49 11.05 13.89 -9.80
CA ALA A 49 11.54 14.45 -8.55
C ALA A 49 11.66 13.36 -7.48
N ASP A 50 12.42 13.67 -6.42
CA ASP A 50 12.48 12.88 -5.20
C ASP A 50 11.35 13.35 -4.28
N ILE A 51 10.55 12.42 -3.73
CA ILE A 51 9.44 12.74 -2.83
C ILE A 51 9.90 13.44 -1.53
N ALA A 52 11.18 13.33 -1.17
CA ALA A 52 11.77 14.08 -0.07
C ALA A 52 12.04 15.57 -0.38
N ASP A 53 11.89 16.01 -1.65
CA ASP A 53 12.04 17.40 -2.05
C ASP A 53 10.67 18.04 -2.31
N PHE A 54 10.09 18.61 -1.26
CA PHE A 54 8.74 19.18 -1.32
C PHE A 54 8.55 20.19 -2.47
N LYS A 55 9.52 21.08 -2.66
CA LYS A 55 9.40 22.12 -3.70
C LYS A 55 9.36 21.55 -5.11
N LYS A 56 10.13 20.47 -5.35
CA LYS A 56 10.18 19.82 -6.66
C LYS A 56 8.97 18.95 -6.95
N ILE A 57 8.36 18.35 -5.93
CA ILE A 57 7.18 17.50 -6.16
C ILE A 57 5.88 18.29 -6.29
N LYS A 58 5.78 19.47 -5.65
CA LYS A 58 4.53 20.25 -5.57
C LYS A 58 3.84 20.47 -6.93
N PRO A 59 4.53 20.81 -8.03
CA PRO A 59 3.88 21.00 -9.34
C PRO A 59 3.24 19.73 -9.92
N ALA A 60 3.65 18.52 -9.49
CA ALA A 60 3.06 17.26 -9.96
C ALA A 60 1.63 17.04 -9.45
N PHE A 61 1.19 17.80 -8.46
CA PHE A 61 -0.12 17.67 -7.82
C PHE A 61 -1.18 18.59 -8.45
N ASP A 62 -0.84 19.42 -9.42
CA ASP A 62 -1.76 20.34 -10.06
C ASP A 62 -2.82 19.56 -10.86
N ASN A 63 -4.11 19.87 -10.61
CA ASN A 63 -5.26 19.20 -11.23
C ASN A 63 -5.34 17.67 -10.97
N VAL A 64 -4.78 17.17 -9.88
CA VAL A 64 -4.88 15.79 -9.45
C VAL A 64 -6.09 15.60 -8.56
N ASP A 65 -6.91 14.59 -8.88
CA ASP A 65 -8.08 14.21 -8.07
C ASP A 65 -7.70 13.23 -6.96
N VAL A 66 -6.84 12.24 -7.28
CA VAL A 66 -6.44 11.16 -6.36
C VAL A 66 -4.94 10.91 -6.46
N VAL A 67 -4.29 10.70 -5.32
CA VAL A 67 -2.88 10.29 -5.23
C VAL A 67 -2.77 8.86 -4.72
N LEU A 68 -1.96 8.04 -5.39
CA LEU A 68 -1.51 6.74 -4.91
C LEU A 68 -0.05 6.85 -4.48
N ASN A 69 0.21 6.85 -3.18
CA ASN A 69 1.58 6.94 -2.65
C ASN A 69 2.15 5.55 -2.37
N PHE A 70 2.82 4.97 -3.37
CA PHE A 70 3.45 3.65 -3.30
C PHE A 70 4.99 3.73 -3.26
N ALA A 71 5.55 4.95 -3.37
CA ALA A 71 6.99 5.14 -3.21
C ALA A 71 7.40 4.90 -1.76
N ALA A 72 8.29 3.97 -1.56
CA ALA A 72 8.89 3.66 -0.26
C ALA A 72 10.23 2.93 -0.46
N ASP A 73 11.07 2.97 0.56
CA ASP A 73 12.22 2.08 0.69
C ASP A 73 11.84 0.91 1.60
N GLY A 74 12.01 -0.31 1.11
CA GLY A 74 11.72 -1.53 1.86
C GLY A 74 12.77 -1.93 2.89
N GLY A 75 13.89 -1.21 2.98
CA GLY A 75 14.98 -1.51 3.93
C GLY A 75 15.76 -2.79 3.62
N MET A 76 15.45 -3.48 2.51
CA MET A 76 16.03 -4.78 2.16
C MET A 76 17.31 -4.69 1.31
N SER A 77 17.82 -3.51 1.06
CA SER A 77 18.89 -3.30 0.07
C SER A 77 20.31 -3.42 0.60
N SER A 78 20.53 -3.91 1.82
CA SER A 78 21.89 -4.05 2.33
C SER A 78 22.22 -5.45 2.84
N ALA A 79 23.41 -5.89 2.48
CA ALA A 79 24.04 -7.10 3.00
C ALA A 79 24.27 -7.11 4.53
N ASN A 80 23.91 -6.03 5.24
CA ASN A 80 24.27 -5.77 6.62
C ASN A 80 23.09 -5.82 7.62
N GLY A 81 21.95 -6.41 7.24
CA GLY A 81 20.81 -6.60 8.16
C GLY A 81 19.65 -5.60 7.97
N MET A 82 18.53 -5.85 8.66
CA MET A 82 17.26 -5.14 8.48
C MET A 82 17.27 -3.65 8.85
N ASP A 83 18.28 -3.16 9.52
CA ASP A 83 18.40 -1.76 9.95
C ASP A 83 19.37 -0.94 9.08
N ALA A 84 20.04 -1.59 8.14
CA ALA A 84 20.89 -0.91 7.18
C ALA A 84 20.03 -0.23 6.13
N GLY A 85 20.00 1.09 6.14
CA GLY A 85 19.18 1.89 5.23
C GLY A 85 18.21 2.83 5.95
N TRP A 86 18.41 3.05 7.28
CA TRP A 86 17.59 3.97 8.06
C TRP A 86 17.48 5.35 7.40
N ASP A 87 18.58 5.93 6.95
CA ASP A 87 18.59 7.25 6.31
C ASP A 87 17.71 7.29 5.05
N SER A 88 17.72 6.21 4.26
CA SER A 88 16.86 6.08 3.09
C SER A 88 15.39 5.92 3.48
N MET A 89 15.09 5.12 4.50
CA MET A 89 13.73 4.98 5.03
C MET A 89 13.23 6.28 5.65
N LEU A 90 14.04 6.97 6.45
CA LEU A 90 13.71 8.28 6.99
C LEU A 90 13.37 9.27 5.88
N ARG A 91 14.21 9.34 4.86
CA ARG A 91 14.04 10.25 3.74
C ARG A 91 12.80 9.91 2.91
N ASN A 92 12.62 8.64 2.52
CA ASN A 92 11.54 8.25 1.61
C ASN A 92 10.23 7.98 2.35
N ASN A 93 10.27 7.19 3.44
CA ASN A 93 9.04 6.70 4.08
C ASN A 93 8.46 7.71 5.07
N ILE A 94 9.30 8.49 5.75
CA ILE A 94 8.86 9.49 6.73
C ILE A 94 8.69 10.85 6.05
N VAL A 95 9.80 11.47 5.63
CA VAL A 95 9.78 12.80 5.03
C VAL A 95 9.01 12.81 3.71
N GLY A 96 9.24 11.81 2.86
CA GLY A 96 8.54 11.69 1.57
C GLY A 96 7.04 11.52 1.72
N THR A 97 6.57 10.68 2.66
CA THR A 97 5.14 10.51 2.91
C THR A 97 4.49 11.79 3.42
N TYR A 98 5.16 12.50 4.35
CA TYR A 98 4.70 13.81 4.80
C TYR A 98 4.58 14.80 3.64
N ASN A 99 5.62 14.92 2.82
CA ASN A 99 5.64 15.84 1.68
C ASN A 99 4.51 15.55 0.68
N VAL A 100 4.26 14.26 0.37
CA VAL A 100 3.18 13.85 -0.53
C VAL A 100 1.81 14.25 0.04
N LEU A 101 1.54 13.97 1.31
CA LEU A 101 0.28 14.36 1.96
C LEU A 101 0.11 15.88 2.04
N GLN A 102 1.17 16.61 2.37
CA GLN A 102 1.15 18.07 2.44
C GLN A 102 0.94 18.68 1.04
N ALA A 103 1.62 18.19 0.02
CA ALA A 103 1.44 18.65 -1.36
C ALA A 103 0.03 18.35 -1.87
N ALA A 104 -0.52 17.19 -1.56
CA ALA A 104 -1.89 16.81 -1.88
C ALA A 104 -2.91 17.76 -1.23
N LYS A 105 -2.75 18.02 0.08
CA LYS A 105 -3.59 18.97 0.82
C LYS A 105 -3.56 20.37 0.20
N GLU A 106 -2.37 20.92 -0.05
CA GLU A 106 -2.20 22.26 -0.61
C GLU A 106 -2.69 22.40 -2.06
N SER A 107 -2.80 21.28 -2.80
CA SER A 107 -3.31 21.25 -4.17
C SER A 107 -4.79 20.91 -4.26
N GLY A 108 -5.48 20.70 -3.13
CA GLY A 108 -6.89 20.36 -3.12
C GLY A 108 -7.22 18.97 -3.61
N VAL A 109 -6.26 18.02 -3.52
CA VAL A 109 -6.48 16.61 -3.83
C VAL A 109 -7.57 16.05 -2.92
N SER A 110 -8.57 15.38 -3.50
CA SER A 110 -9.71 14.89 -2.73
C SER A 110 -9.40 13.60 -1.95
N ARG A 111 -8.45 12.77 -2.44
CA ARG A 111 -8.11 11.48 -1.81
C ARG A 111 -6.65 11.11 -1.99
N VAL A 112 -6.06 10.58 -0.92
CA VAL A 112 -4.75 9.91 -0.96
C VAL A 112 -4.90 8.46 -0.51
N ILE A 113 -4.32 7.54 -1.28
CA ILE A 113 -4.20 6.13 -0.91
C ILE A 113 -2.74 5.87 -0.57
N LEU A 114 -2.46 5.46 0.65
CA LEU A 114 -1.13 5.15 1.14
C LEU A 114 -0.87 3.63 1.09
N ALA A 115 0.25 3.24 0.51
CA ALA A 115 0.74 1.88 0.68
C ALA A 115 1.28 1.69 2.10
N SER A 116 0.47 1.12 2.97
CA SER A 116 0.91 0.49 4.21
C SER A 116 1.36 -0.95 3.92
N SER A 117 1.61 -1.75 4.91
CA SER A 117 2.21 -3.08 4.74
C SER A 117 1.77 -4.06 5.82
N GLY A 118 1.81 -5.35 5.49
CA GLY A 118 1.76 -6.41 6.47
C GLY A 118 2.87 -6.35 7.54
N ALA A 119 3.95 -5.62 7.27
CA ALA A 119 5.04 -5.43 8.23
C ALA A 119 4.62 -4.72 9.52
N THR A 120 3.47 -4.05 9.52
CA THR A 120 2.88 -3.42 10.72
C THR A 120 2.51 -4.43 11.82
N VAL A 121 2.31 -5.70 11.46
CA VAL A 121 1.85 -6.76 12.38
C VAL A 121 2.69 -8.05 12.30
N ASN A 122 3.86 -8.03 11.69
CA ASN A 122 4.67 -9.24 11.51
C ASN A 122 5.11 -9.89 12.84
N GLY A 123 5.06 -9.18 13.96
CA GLY A 123 5.34 -9.74 15.27
C GLY A 123 4.41 -10.89 15.66
N TYR A 124 3.18 -10.91 15.15
CA TYR A 124 2.29 -12.05 15.35
C TYR A 124 2.87 -13.36 14.80
N GLU A 125 3.65 -13.29 13.72
CA GLU A 125 4.28 -14.47 13.09
C GLU A 125 5.35 -15.14 13.99
N LEU A 126 5.71 -14.53 15.12
CA LEU A 126 6.60 -15.10 16.13
C LEU A 126 5.84 -15.92 17.20
N GLU A 127 4.52 -15.83 17.23
CA GLU A 127 3.63 -16.42 18.22
C GLU A 127 2.74 -17.48 17.59
N GLU A 128 2.37 -18.54 18.35
CA GLU A 128 1.35 -19.48 17.90
C GLU A 128 -0.05 -18.85 17.99
N PRO A 129 -0.94 -19.15 17.08
CA PRO A 129 -0.84 -20.13 15.98
C PRO A 129 -0.21 -19.58 14.68
N TYR A 130 0.07 -18.30 14.60
CA TYR A 130 0.50 -17.64 13.36
C TYR A 130 1.87 -18.11 12.87
N LYS A 131 2.78 -18.46 13.79
CA LYS A 131 4.08 -19.08 13.49
C LYS A 131 3.90 -20.37 12.67
N THR A 132 2.96 -21.22 13.09
CA THR A 132 2.59 -22.44 12.36
C THR A 132 1.98 -22.10 10.99
N LEU A 133 1.11 -21.08 10.88
CA LEU A 133 0.46 -20.69 9.63
C LEU A 133 1.46 -20.24 8.57
N VAL A 134 2.55 -19.58 8.96
CA VAL A 134 3.58 -19.09 8.03
C VAL A 134 4.73 -20.08 7.81
N SER A 135 4.71 -21.22 8.47
CA SER A 135 5.73 -22.26 8.29
C SER A 135 5.74 -22.80 6.86
N PRO A 136 6.91 -22.98 6.25
CA PRO A 136 7.06 -23.67 4.97
C PRO A 136 6.87 -25.21 5.10
N GLU A 137 7.02 -25.73 6.30
CA GLU A 137 6.93 -27.16 6.57
C GLU A 137 5.48 -27.66 6.53
N PRO A 138 5.25 -28.91 6.12
CA PRO A 138 3.96 -29.56 6.28
C PRO A 138 3.68 -29.74 7.79
N VAL A 139 2.73 -29.01 8.29
CA VAL A 139 2.33 -29.07 9.71
C VAL A 139 0.82 -29.20 9.80
N ASP A 140 0.34 -29.85 10.85
CA ASP A 140 -1.08 -29.87 11.16
C ASP A 140 -1.53 -28.47 11.55
N LEU A 141 -2.48 -27.95 10.79
CA LEU A 141 -3.04 -26.64 11.06
C LEU A 141 -4.00 -26.71 12.24
N PRO A 142 -4.03 -25.68 13.10
CA PRO A 142 -5.08 -25.59 14.13
C PRO A 142 -6.45 -25.54 13.44
N SER A 143 -7.48 -26.02 14.16
CA SER A 143 -8.85 -26.02 13.64
C SER A 143 -9.44 -24.64 13.44
N SER A 144 -8.92 -23.63 14.16
CA SER A 144 -9.28 -22.22 14.06
C SER A 144 -8.20 -21.35 14.67
N TRP A 145 -8.20 -20.08 14.31
CA TRP A 145 -7.31 -19.04 14.87
C TRP A 145 -8.00 -17.69 14.86
N GLU A 146 -7.54 -16.80 15.73
CA GLU A 146 -7.98 -15.42 15.76
C GLU A 146 -7.44 -14.66 14.54
N MET A 147 -8.30 -13.83 13.93
CA MET A 147 -7.90 -13.01 12.78
C MET A 147 -7.28 -11.71 13.25
N VAL A 148 -6.17 -11.32 12.63
CA VAL A 148 -5.51 -10.03 12.84
C VAL A 148 -6.17 -9.01 11.92
N ASN A 149 -6.99 -8.14 12.49
CA ASN A 149 -7.72 -7.10 11.77
C ASN A 149 -7.01 -5.72 11.87
N GLU A 150 -7.63 -4.68 11.34
CA GLU A 150 -7.09 -3.32 11.32
C GLU A 150 -7.01 -2.68 12.72
N PHE A 151 -7.77 -3.19 13.69
CA PHE A 151 -7.80 -2.72 15.09
C PHE A 151 -6.87 -3.54 16.01
N SER A 152 -6.33 -4.65 15.53
CA SER A 152 -5.37 -5.45 16.30
C SER A 152 -4.14 -4.63 16.65
N GLU A 153 -3.57 -4.86 17.82
CA GLU A 153 -2.37 -4.18 18.28
C GLU A 153 -1.24 -4.27 17.24
N PRO A 154 -0.63 -3.15 16.82
CA PRO A 154 0.51 -3.19 15.94
C PRO A 154 1.70 -3.90 16.59
N LYS A 155 2.32 -4.83 15.84
CA LYS A 155 3.51 -5.57 16.28
C LYS A 155 4.59 -5.52 15.19
N PRO A 156 5.17 -4.34 14.87
CA PRO A 156 6.25 -4.26 13.89
C PRO A 156 7.54 -4.86 14.47
N ILE A 157 8.23 -5.67 13.69
CA ILE A 157 9.55 -6.24 14.03
C ILE A 157 10.66 -5.74 13.10
N THR A 158 10.37 -4.72 12.31
CA THR A 158 11.32 -4.05 11.42
C THR A 158 11.11 -2.55 11.45
N LEU A 159 12.16 -1.75 11.22
CA LEU A 159 12.04 -0.30 11.06
C LEU A 159 11.13 0.07 9.89
N TYR A 160 11.12 -0.73 8.82
CA TYR A 160 10.17 -0.56 7.73
C TYR A 160 8.71 -0.61 8.23
N GLY A 161 8.36 -1.60 9.05
CA GLY A 161 7.03 -1.71 9.66
C GLY A 161 6.69 -0.48 10.51
N VAL A 162 7.65 0.04 11.29
CA VAL A 162 7.50 1.28 12.07
C VAL A 162 7.22 2.47 11.15
N THR A 163 7.94 2.60 10.02
CA THR A 163 7.69 3.70 9.08
C THR A 163 6.31 3.61 8.43
N LYS A 164 5.76 2.41 8.25
CA LYS A 164 4.40 2.23 7.71
C LYS A 164 3.33 2.61 8.72
N LEU A 165 3.51 2.29 10.00
CA LEU A 165 2.63 2.78 11.09
C LEU A 165 2.65 4.31 11.19
N PHE A 166 3.84 4.93 11.09
CA PHE A 166 3.93 6.39 11.00
C PHE A 166 3.08 6.94 9.84
N GLY A 167 3.12 6.29 8.67
CA GLY A 167 2.30 6.69 7.52
C GLY A 167 0.80 6.58 7.79
N GLU A 168 0.34 5.52 8.48
CA GLU A 168 -1.07 5.34 8.86
C GLU A 168 -1.54 6.45 9.82
N ASP A 169 -0.76 6.75 10.87
CA ASP A 169 -1.10 7.79 11.84
C ASP A 169 -1.03 9.18 11.22
N LEU A 170 -0.04 9.44 10.37
CA LEU A 170 0.05 10.67 9.61
C LEU A 170 -1.16 10.83 8.68
N GLY A 171 -1.57 9.77 7.99
CA GLY A 171 -2.76 9.76 7.15
C GLY A 171 -4.02 10.10 7.95
N ARG A 172 -4.16 9.55 9.15
CA ARG A 172 -5.26 9.88 10.08
C ARG A 172 -5.26 11.36 10.45
N TYR A 173 -4.09 11.92 10.77
CA TYR A 173 -3.95 13.35 11.07
C TYR A 173 -4.45 14.21 9.89
N PHE A 174 -4.01 13.92 8.66
CA PHE A 174 -4.45 14.69 7.49
C PHE A 174 -5.94 14.54 7.21
N ALA A 175 -6.50 13.36 7.36
CA ALA A 175 -7.95 13.13 7.18
C ALA A 175 -8.80 13.89 8.21
N LEU A 176 -8.32 14.03 9.45
CA LEU A 176 -9.01 14.75 10.52
C LEU A 176 -8.84 16.27 10.43
N THR A 177 -7.75 16.75 9.83
CA THR A 177 -7.40 18.18 9.81
C THR A 177 -7.58 18.84 8.43
N SER A 178 -8.17 18.14 7.47
CA SER A 178 -8.47 18.66 6.13
C SER A 178 -9.70 17.99 5.52
N GLU A 179 -10.12 18.46 4.34
CA GLU A 179 -11.22 17.84 3.60
C GLU A 179 -10.79 16.55 2.84
N MET A 180 -9.52 16.25 2.85
CA MET A 180 -8.95 15.09 2.13
C MET A 180 -9.34 13.76 2.78
N SER A 181 -9.72 12.78 1.96
CA SER A 181 -9.85 11.38 2.38
C SER A 181 -8.48 10.69 2.32
N VAL A 182 -8.12 9.93 3.35
CA VAL A 182 -6.88 9.13 3.35
C VAL A 182 -7.21 7.67 3.66
N ILE A 183 -6.89 6.78 2.73
CA ILE A 183 -7.11 5.35 2.86
C ILE A 183 -5.75 4.64 2.85
N ASN A 184 -5.53 3.77 3.83
CA ASN A 184 -4.31 2.99 3.95
C ASN A 184 -4.55 1.56 3.47
N LEU A 185 -3.70 1.06 2.58
CA LEU A 185 -3.71 -0.34 2.16
C LEU A 185 -2.56 -1.08 2.84
N ARG A 186 -2.86 -1.93 3.82
CA ARG A 186 -1.91 -2.89 4.37
C ARG A 186 -1.69 -4.00 3.34
N ILE A 187 -0.78 -3.74 2.39
CA ILE A 187 -0.48 -4.67 1.31
C ILE A 187 0.28 -5.85 1.90
N SER A 188 -0.24 -7.04 1.63
CA SER A 188 0.40 -8.31 1.97
C SER A 188 1.50 -8.67 0.97
N SER A 189 1.91 -9.92 0.84
CA SER A 189 2.98 -10.31 -0.06
C SER A 189 2.55 -10.17 -1.52
N CYS A 190 3.14 -9.21 -2.23
CA CYS A 190 3.01 -9.00 -3.67
C CYS A 190 4.38 -9.22 -4.31
N THR A 191 4.49 -10.12 -5.28
CA THR A 191 5.75 -10.54 -5.92
C THR A 191 5.78 -10.15 -7.39
N ASP A 192 6.98 -10.01 -7.98
CA ASP A 192 7.15 -9.64 -9.40
C ASP A 192 6.50 -10.64 -10.38
N GLU A 193 6.37 -11.90 -9.99
CA GLU A 193 5.82 -12.96 -10.84
C GLU A 193 4.32 -13.20 -10.61
N ASP A 194 3.65 -12.43 -9.73
CA ASP A 194 2.27 -12.69 -9.30
C ASP A 194 2.03 -14.11 -8.78
N LYS A 195 2.99 -14.64 -8.04
CA LYS A 195 2.95 -16.02 -7.51
C LYS A 195 3.24 -16.02 -6.02
N ALA A 196 2.52 -16.88 -5.31
CA ALA A 196 2.88 -17.20 -3.94
C ALA A 196 4.03 -18.21 -3.91
N THR A 197 5.04 -17.92 -3.11
CA THR A 197 6.10 -18.88 -2.79
C THR A 197 5.69 -19.74 -1.59
N PRO A 198 6.24 -20.99 -1.43
CA PRO A 198 6.01 -21.77 -0.23
C PRO A 198 6.34 -21.03 1.06
N GLY A 199 5.71 -21.41 2.15
CA GLY A 199 5.91 -20.79 3.47
C GLY A 199 5.05 -19.56 3.68
N ARG A 200 5.64 -18.48 4.18
CA ARG A 200 4.95 -17.26 4.60
C ARG A 200 3.99 -16.69 3.54
N ALA A 201 4.35 -16.75 2.28
CA ALA A 201 3.49 -16.24 1.21
C ALA A 201 2.20 -17.04 1.06
N GLN A 202 2.14 -18.32 1.46
CA GLN A 202 0.90 -19.11 1.45
C GLN A 202 -0.18 -18.55 2.36
N ALA A 203 0.20 -17.87 3.45
CA ALA A 203 -0.75 -17.19 4.32
C ALA A 203 -1.03 -15.74 3.88
N ASN A 204 -0.08 -15.11 3.21
CA ASN A 204 -0.04 -13.64 3.05
C ASN A 204 0.00 -13.17 1.59
N TRP A 205 -0.21 -14.04 0.60
CA TRP A 205 -0.16 -13.62 -0.80
C TRP A 205 -1.33 -12.71 -1.17
N SER A 206 -1.01 -11.71 -2.00
CA SER A 206 -1.97 -10.81 -2.65
C SER A 206 -1.73 -10.85 -4.14
N SER A 207 -2.67 -11.41 -4.90
CA SER A 207 -2.57 -11.45 -6.35
C SER A 207 -2.68 -10.04 -6.96
N TYR A 208 -2.14 -9.87 -8.16
CA TYR A 208 -2.30 -8.63 -8.91
C TYR A 208 -3.76 -8.30 -9.14
N ARG A 209 -4.58 -9.29 -9.50
CA ARG A 209 -6.00 -9.12 -9.78
C ARG A 209 -6.75 -8.60 -8.56
N ASP A 210 -6.53 -9.18 -7.41
CA ASP A 210 -7.19 -8.80 -6.17
C ASP A 210 -6.72 -7.44 -5.67
N LEU A 211 -5.41 -7.17 -5.75
CA LEU A 211 -4.84 -5.86 -5.43
C LEU A 211 -5.37 -4.75 -6.35
N GLN A 212 -5.49 -5.01 -7.65
CA GLN A 212 -6.10 -4.09 -8.62
C GLN A 212 -7.55 -3.80 -8.26
N GLN A 213 -8.34 -4.83 -7.95
CA GLN A 213 -9.74 -4.68 -7.57
C GLN A 213 -9.86 -3.78 -6.34
N LEU A 214 -9.13 -4.08 -5.25
CA LEU A 214 -9.22 -3.31 -4.03
C LEU A 214 -8.73 -1.87 -4.22
N THR A 215 -7.63 -1.65 -4.94
CA THR A 215 -7.12 -0.30 -5.22
C THR A 215 -8.15 0.54 -5.99
N VAL A 216 -8.80 -0.03 -7.01
CA VAL A 216 -9.87 0.65 -7.75
C VAL A 216 -11.03 1.00 -6.82
N LYS A 217 -11.45 0.08 -5.97
CA LYS A 217 -12.52 0.33 -4.98
C LYS A 217 -12.16 1.44 -3.99
N CYS A 218 -10.90 1.53 -3.57
CA CYS A 218 -10.42 2.64 -2.74
C CYS A 218 -10.43 3.97 -3.49
N ILE A 219 -10.03 4.01 -4.78
CA ILE A 219 -10.09 5.22 -5.60
C ILE A 219 -11.54 5.71 -5.74
N GLU A 220 -12.47 4.80 -5.98
CA GLU A 220 -13.88 5.07 -6.26
C GLU A 220 -14.78 5.07 -5.01
N ALA A 221 -14.20 4.90 -3.82
CA ALA A 221 -14.95 4.90 -2.56
C ALA A 221 -15.71 6.22 -2.33
N PRO A 222 -16.84 6.21 -1.61
CA PRO A 222 -17.55 7.45 -1.26
C PRO A 222 -16.65 8.47 -0.56
N GLN A 223 -16.83 9.75 -0.84
CA GLN A 223 -16.00 10.83 -0.23
C GLN A 223 -16.20 10.95 1.29
N GLN A 224 -17.31 10.41 1.80
CA GLN A 224 -17.62 10.34 3.23
C GLN A 224 -16.67 9.39 3.97
N LEU A 225 -16.04 8.44 3.29
CA LEU A 225 -14.98 7.59 3.85
C LEU A 225 -13.72 8.44 4.01
N LYS A 226 -13.62 9.15 5.13
CA LYS A 226 -12.53 10.12 5.39
C LYS A 226 -11.21 9.45 5.72
N PHE A 227 -11.24 8.39 6.52
CA PHE A 227 -10.06 7.62 6.90
C PHE A 227 -10.42 6.15 7.05
N ASP A 228 -9.58 5.27 6.51
CA ASP A 228 -9.71 3.84 6.77
C ASP A 228 -8.38 3.08 6.55
N ILE A 229 -8.34 1.83 7.02
CA ILE A 229 -7.24 0.89 6.82
C ILE A 229 -7.84 -0.42 6.31
N PHE A 230 -7.37 -0.91 5.17
CA PHE A 230 -7.83 -2.16 4.59
C PHE A 230 -6.69 -3.15 4.36
N TRP A 231 -6.94 -4.41 4.64
CA TRP A 231 -6.05 -5.48 4.26
C TRP A 231 -6.18 -5.81 2.78
N ALA A 232 -5.10 -5.62 2.03
CA ALA A 232 -4.98 -6.04 0.63
C ALA A 232 -4.33 -7.43 0.59
N THR A 233 -5.17 -8.45 0.59
CA THR A 233 -4.76 -9.86 0.57
C THR A 233 -5.78 -10.70 -0.18
N SER A 234 -5.34 -11.78 -0.84
CA SER A 234 -6.22 -12.77 -1.46
C SER A 234 -6.77 -13.76 -0.42
N ASP A 235 -7.79 -14.56 -0.77
CA ASP A 235 -8.41 -15.53 0.13
C ASP A 235 -7.57 -16.82 0.26
N ASN A 236 -6.43 -16.72 0.94
CA ASN A 236 -5.52 -17.85 1.16
C ASN A 236 -6.02 -18.78 2.27
N LYS A 237 -5.82 -20.10 2.14
CA LYS A 237 -6.25 -21.10 3.14
C LYS A 237 -5.68 -20.85 4.55
N LYS A 238 -4.44 -20.35 4.63
CA LYS A 238 -3.77 -20.03 5.89
C LYS A 238 -3.89 -18.55 6.27
N LEU A 239 -4.85 -17.82 5.67
CA LEU A 239 -5.02 -16.40 5.92
C LEU A 239 -5.33 -16.12 7.39
N PHE A 240 -4.59 -15.20 7.99
CA PHE A 240 -4.85 -14.69 9.35
C PHE A 240 -5.02 -13.17 9.40
N ARG A 241 -4.77 -12.47 8.29
CA ARG A 241 -5.01 -11.03 8.14
C ARG A 241 -6.40 -10.81 7.61
N ASP A 242 -7.27 -10.26 8.45
CA ASP A 242 -8.71 -10.17 8.18
C ASP A 242 -9.03 -9.16 7.07
N ASN A 243 -9.49 -9.64 5.93
CA ASN A 243 -9.96 -8.80 4.83
C ASN A 243 -11.49 -8.55 4.84
N SER A 244 -12.18 -8.97 5.90
CA SER A 244 -13.63 -8.84 6.02
C SER A 244 -14.09 -7.39 6.05
N HIS A 245 -13.31 -6.50 6.65
CA HIS A 245 -13.60 -5.06 6.65
C HIS A 245 -13.62 -4.49 5.22
N ALA A 246 -12.64 -4.81 4.39
CA ALA A 246 -12.64 -4.41 2.98
C ALA A 246 -13.82 -5.00 2.20
N LYS A 247 -14.21 -6.25 2.49
CA LYS A 247 -15.40 -6.89 1.91
C LYS A 247 -16.68 -6.14 2.28
N ASN A 248 -16.84 -5.80 3.55
CA ASN A 248 -18.05 -5.16 4.06
C ASN A 248 -18.18 -3.68 3.64
N VAL A 249 -17.10 -2.91 3.70
CA VAL A 249 -17.13 -1.45 3.45
C VAL A 249 -17.06 -1.13 1.96
N LEU A 250 -16.18 -1.83 1.22
CA LEU A 250 -15.91 -1.54 -0.18
C LEU A 250 -16.51 -2.57 -1.16
N GLY A 251 -17.10 -3.65 -0.66
CA GLY A 251 -17.52 -4.77 -1.49
C GLY A 251 -16.32 -5.46 -2.17
N TYR A 252 -15.17 -5.51 -1.49
CA TYR A 252 -14.02 -6.26 -1.97
C TYR A 252 -14.38 -7.73 -2.10
N ALA A 253 -14.04 -8.34 -3.22
CA ALA A 253 -14.35 -9.75 -3.48
C ALA A 253 -13.11 -10.41 -4.13
N PRO A 254 -12.13 -10.81 -3.32
CA PRO A 254 -10.94 -11.48 -3.84
C PRO A 254 -11.30 -12.74 -4.61
N GLN A 255 -10.63 -12.96 -5.71
CA GLN A 255 -10.91 -14.08 -6.63
C GLN A 255 -9.80 -15.12 -6.62
N ASP A 256 -8.66 -14.79 -6.04
CA ASP A 256 -7.51 -15.65 -5.93
C ASP A 256 -7.28 -16.08 -4.49
N GLY A 257 -6.49 -17.14 -4.33
CA GLY A 257 -6.09 -17.66 -3.03
C GLY A 257 -5.34 -18.98 -3.17
N ILE A 258 -4.43 -19.25 -2.24
CA ILE A 258 -3.72 -20.52 -2.17
C ILE A 258 -4.56 -21.48 -1.33
N ARG A 259 -4.86 -22.63 -1.92
CA ARG A 259 -5.70 -23.69 -1.35
C ARG A 259 -4.90 -24.87 -0.81
#